data_e639e7702f8068ccb7bbfa66c4236cdc
#
_entry.id   e639e7702f8068ccb7bbfa66c4236cdc
#
_cell.length_a   1.000
_cell.length_b   1.000
_cell.length_c   1.000
_cell.angle_alpha   90.00
_cell.angle_beta   90.00
_cell.angle_gamma   90.00
#
_symmetry.space_group_name_H-M   'P 1'
#
loop_
_entity.id
_entity.type
_entity.pdbx_description
1 polymer ?
#
loop_
_entity_poly.entity_id
_entity_poly.type
_entity_poly.pdbx_seq_one_letter_code
_entity_poly.pdbx_strand_id
1 'polypeptide(L)'
;MRVDKYLKNSRLIKRRTMAKKACEQGRVLINEKIAKPGDEVKLGDIIEIKLGTGSTKVEVLSIKDNVAKNQSEELYKHLKGF
;
A
#
# COMPACT_ATOMS: atom_id res chain seq x y z
N MET A 1 -8.29 -6.75 -4.60
CA MET A 1 -8.35 -6.13 -3.25
C MET A 1 -8.25 -4.62 -3.38
N ARG A 2 -9.04 -3.88 -2.62
CA ARG A 2 -8.94 -2.42 -2.60
C ARG A 2 -7.61 -1.98 -1.99
N VAL A 3 -7.06 -0.89 -2.49
CA VAL A 3 -5.76 -0.41 -2.01
C VAL A 3 -5.79 0.00 -0.54
N ASP A 4 -6.89 0.61 -0.06
CA ASP A 4 -6.99 0.99 1.35
C ASP A 4 -6.94 -0.24 2.27
N LYS A 5 -7.59 -1.33 1.87
CA LYS A 5 -7.54 -2.59 2.59
C LYS A 5 -6.15 -3.22 2.53
N TYR A 6 -5.52 -3.19 1.36
CA TYR A 6 -4.17 -3.71 1.19
C TYR A 6 -3.16 -3.00 2.09
N LEU A 7 -3.24 -1.68 2.15
CA LEU A 7 -2.32 -0.88 2.99
C LEU A 7 -2.46 -1.24 4.47
N LYS A 8 -3.68 -1.50 4.92
CA LYS A 8 -3.91 -1.92 6.30
C LYS A 8 -3.44 -3.37 6.53
N ASN A 9 -3.78 -4.28 5.62
CA ASN A 9 -3.42 -5.70 5.76
C ASN A 9 -1.90 -5.90 5.73
N SER A 10 -1.19 -5.15 4.90
CA SER A 10 0.26 -5.20 4.81
C SER A 10 0.96 -4.48 5.96
N ARG A 11 0.21 -3.77 6.80
CA ARG A 11 0.71 -2.96 7.91
C ARG A 11 1.60 -1.79 7.48
N LEU A 12 1.55 -1.42 6.21
CA LEU A 12 2.18 -0.19 5.74
C LEU A 12 1.50 1.02 6.37
N ILE A 13 0.19 0.92 6.62
CA ILE A 13 -0.57 1.91 7.37
C ILE A 13 -1.36 1.16 8.45
N LYS A 14 -1.34 1.68 9.67
CA LYS A 14 -1.92 0.98 10.83
C LYS A 14 -3.42 0.77 10.76
N ARG A 15 -4.16 1.74 10.22
CA ARG A 15 -5.62 1.73 10.21
C ARG A 15 -6.15 1.97 8.82
N ARG A 16 -7.23 1.27 8.47
CA ARG A 16 -7.87 1.42 7.16
C ARG A 16 -8.40 2.84 6.93
N THR A 17 -8.91 3.50 7.98
CA THR A 17 -9.36 4.89 7.90
C THR A 17 -8.23 5.83 7.54
N MET A 18 -7.04 5.60 8.08
CA MET A 18 -5.85 6.38 7.74
C MET A 18 -5.39 6.10 6.31
N ALA A 19 -5.48 4.85 5.87
CA ALA A 19 -5.16 4.49 4.48
C ALA A 19 -6.10 5.19 3.52
N LYS A 20 -7.39 5.21 3.83
CA LYS A 20 -8.38 5.92 3.03
C LYS A 20 -8.06 7.41 2.93
N LYS A 21 -7.74 8.04 4.06
CA LYS A 21 -7.37 9.46 4.09
C LYS A 21 -6.12 9.74 3.26
N ALA A 22 -5.11 8.88 3.37
CA ALA A 22 -3.87 9.05 2.60
C ALA A 22 -4.15 9.02 1.10
N CYS A 23 -5.02 8.10 0.65
CA CYS A 23 -5.43 8.04 -0.74
C CYS A 23 -6.17 9.32 -1.16
N GLU A 24 -7.12 9.77 -0.33
CA GLU A 24 -7.91 10.98 -0.60
C GLU A 24 -7.05 12.23 -0.68
N GLN A 25 -5.93 12.24 0.05
CA GLN A 25 -4.98 13.36 0.05
C GLN A 25 -3.96 13.28 -1.09
N GLY A 26 -4.05 12.28 -1.96
CA GLY A 26 -3.11 12.10 -3.05
C GLY A 26 -1.74 11.59 -2.63
N ARG A 27 -1.64 10.97 -1.46
CA ARG A 27 -0.36 10.49 -0.93
C ARG A 27 -0.04 9.05 -1.32
N VAL A 28 -0.97 8.34 -1.93
CA VAL A 28 -0.78 6.96 -2.35
C VAL A 28 -0.87 6.88 -3.86
N LEU A 29 0.14 6.28 -4.48
CA LEU A 29 0.18 6.10 -5.92
C LEU A 29 0.30 4.61 -6.24
N ILE A 30 -0.35 4.17 -7.31
CA ILE A 30 -0.20 2.83 -7.85
C ILE A 30 0.36 2.99 -9.26
N ASN A 31 1.55 2.44 -9.49
CA ASN A 31 2.25 2.55 -10.78
C ASN A 31 2.33 4.01 -11.24
N GLU A 32 2.73 4.89 -10.32
CA GLU A 32 2.95 6.33 -10.53
C GLU A 32 1.68 7.15 -10.76
N LYS A 33 0.49 6.55 -10.56
CA LYS A 33 -0.78 7.27 -10.67
C LYS A 33 -1.41 7.40 -9.29
N ILE A 34 -1.93 8.58 -8.98
CA ILE A 34 -2.62 8.81 -7.71
C ILE A 34 -3.78 7.83 -7.58
N ALA A 35 -3.79 7.09 -6.47
CA ALA A 35 -4.80 6.07 -6.22
C ALA A 35 -5.95 6.62 -5.40
N LYS A 36 -7.17 6.19 -5.74
CA LYS A 36 -8.36 6.40 -4.90
C LYS A 36 -8.48 5.23 -3.93
N PRO A 37 -9.14 5.40 -2.77
CA PRO A 37 -9.24 4.33 -1.77
C PRO A 37 -9.80 3.02 -2.30
N GLY A 38 -10.71 3.08 -3.25
CA GLY A 38 -11.34 1.90 -3.84
C GLY A 38 -10.62 1.29 -5.03
N ASP A 39 -9.48 1.84 -5.42
CA ASP A 39 -8.74 1.31 -6.56
C ASP A 39 -8.20 -0.08 -6.27
N GLU A 40 -8.19 -0.92 -7.30
CA GLU A 40 -7.73 -2.31 -7.19
C GLU A 40 -6.21 -2.40 -7.17
N VAL A 41 -5.72 -3.29 -6.31
CA VAL A 41 -4.30 -3.65 -6.25
C VAL A 41 -4.14 -5.03 -6.89
N LYS A 42 -3.13 -5.16 -7.74
CA LYS A 42 -2.82 -6.42 -8.44
C LYS A 42 -1.39 -6.84 -8.13
N LEU A 43 -1.11 -8.12 -8.30
CA LEU A 43 0.26 -8.63 -8.15
C LEU A 43 1.20 -7.89 -9.10
N GLY A 44 2.35 -7.50 -8.58
CA GLY A 44 3.36 -6.78 -9.34
C GLY A 44 3.17 -5.27 -9.38
N ASP A 45 2.07 -4.75 -8.85
CA ASP A 45 1.87 -3.30 -8.79
C ASP A 45 2.91 -2.66 -7.87
N ILE A 46 3.34 -1.46 -8.24
CA ILE A 46 4.26 -0.67 -7.42
C ILE A 46 3.43 0.39 -6.70
N ILE A 47 3.42 0.31 -5.37
CA ILE A 47 2.70 1.26 -4.53
C ILE A 47 3.69 2.21 -3.89
N GLU A 48 3.44 3.50 -4.05
CA GLU A 48 4.22 4.54 -3.39
C GLU A 48 3.36 5.25 -2.35
N ILE A 49 3.91 5.41 -1.14
CA ILE A 49 3.25 6.14 -0.06
C ILE A 49 4.13 7.32 0.29
N LYS A 50 3.61 8.53 0.14
CA LYS A 50 4.34 9.75 0.47
C LYS A 50 4.16 10.06 1.95
N LEU A 51 5.28 10.14 2.67
CA LEU A 51 5.30 10.35 4.13
C LEU A 51 6.16 11.58 4.43
N GLY A 52 5.53 12.71 4.74
CA GLY A 52 6.27 13.91 5.09
C GLY A 52 7.26 14.32 4.01
N THR A 53 8.57 14.29 4.33
CA THR A 53 9.62 14.66 3.40
C THR A 53 10.12 13.51 2.54
N GLY A 54 9.64 12.29 2.78
CA GLY A 54 10.10 11.12 2.06
C GLY A 54 8.95 10.31 1.48
N SER A 55 9.31 9.22 0.83
CA SER A 55 8.32 8.28 0.34
C SER A 55 8.83 6.85 0.48
N THR A 56 7.89 5.91 0.53
CA THR A 56 8.18 4.48 0.57
C THR A 56 7.57 3.86 -0.67
N LYS A 57 8.35 3.06 -1.40
CA LYS A 57 7.85 2.29 -2.54
C LYS A 57 7.93 0.80 -2.22
N VAL A 58 6.89 0.08 -2.57
CA VAL A 58 6.84 -1.37 -2.38
C VAL A 58 6.26 -2.04 -3.62
N GLU A 59 6.68 -3.27 -3.86
CA GLU A 59 6.09 -4.11 -4.90
C GLU A 59 5.11 -5.07 -4.26
N VAL A 60 3.93 -5.22 -4.84
CA VAL A 60 2.90 -6.12 -4.34
C VAL A 60 3.26 -7.56 -4.69
N LEU A 61 3.51 -8.37 -3.66
CA LEU A 61 3.86 -9.79 -3.83
C LEU A 61 2.68 -10.72 -3.63
N SER A 62 1.69 -10.30 -2.85
CA SER A 62 0.51 -11.09 -2.57
C SER A 62 -0.66 -10.18 -2.20
N ILE A 63 -1.87 -10.61 -2.51
CA ILE A 63 -3.09 -9.88 -2.18
C ILE A 63 -4.04 -10.71 -1.33
N LYS A 64 -3.49 -11.54 -0.45
CA LYS A 64 -4.29 -12.38 0.46
C LYS A 64 -5.00 -11.51 1.49
N ASP A 65 -6.29 -11.80 1.72
CA ASP A 65 -7.10 -11.08 2.69
C ASP A 65 -6.76 -11.40 4.14
N ASN A 66 -6.54 -12.68 4.43
CA ASN A 66 -6.32 -13.15 5.80
C ASN A 66 -4.84 -13.46 5.99
N VAL A 67 -4.14 -12.55 6.66
CA VAL A 67 -2.70 -12.69 6.90
C VAL A 67 -2.44 -12.56 8.39
N ALA A 68 -1.73 -13.52 8.96
CA ALA A 68 -1.29 -13.43 10.35
C ALA A 68 -0.30 -12.29 10.51
N LYS A 69 -0.18 -11.77 11.76
CA LYS A 69 0.70 -10.63 12.04
C LYS A 69 2.12 -10.82 11.52
N ASN A 70 2.64 -12.03 11.70
CA ASN A 70 4.02 -12.35 11.30
C ASN A 70 4.18 -12.59 9.81
N GLN A 71 3.08 -12.59 9.04
CA GLN A 71 3.10 -12.83 7.59
C GLN A 71 2.83 -11.56 6.77
N SER A 72 2.59 -10.42 7.42
CA SER A 72 2.27 -9.19 6.71
C SER A 72 3.39 -8.73 5.77
N GLU A 73 4.64 -9.02 6.11
CA GLU A 73 5.79 -8.69 5.27
C GLU A 73 5.85 -9.49 3.97
N GLU A 74 5.13 -10.61 3.91
CA GLU A 74 5.07 -11.42 2.69
C GLU A 74 4.17 -10.83 1.61
N LEU A 75 3.39 -9.78 1.96
CA LEU A 75 2.51 -9.12 1.02
C LEU A 75 3.22 -8.16 0.10
N TYR A 76 4.41 -7.68 0.48
CA TYR A 76 5.12 -6.67 -0.28
C TYR A 76 6.62 -6.80 -0.12
N LYS A 77 7.33 -6.13 -1.03
CA LYS A 77 8.80 -6.02 -0.99
C LYS A 77 9.15 -4.55 -1.10
N HIS A 78 9.97 -4.06 -0.16
CA HIS A 78 10.51 -2.71 -0.24
C HIS A 78 11.45 -2.57 -1.42
N LEU A 79 11.30 -1.47 -2.17
CA LEU A 79 12.19 -1.14 -3.28
C LEU A 79 13.25 -0.18 -2.78
N LYS A 80 14.51 -0.49 -3.08
CA LYS A 80 15.66 0.33 -2.64
C LYS A 80 15.91 1.47 -3.60
N GLY A 81 16.62 2.50 -3.12
CA GLY A 81 17.07 3.60 -3.95
C GLY A 81 16.14 4.79 -4.00
N PHE A 82 15.24 4.88 -3.05
CA PHE A 82 14.25 5.97 -3.00
C PHE A 82 14.37 6.79 -1.75
#